data_c1445a4b6a2b78a9b0a79658304f2cfe
#
_entry.id   c1445a4b6a2b78a9b0a79658304f2cfe
#
_cell.length_a   1.000
_cell.length_b   1.000
_cell.length_c   1.000
_cell.angle_alpha   90.00
_cell.angle_beta   90.00
_cell.angle_gamma   90.00
#
_symmetry.space_group_name_H-M   'P 1'
#
loop_
_entity.id
_entity.type
_entity.pdbx_description
1 polymer ?
#
loop_
_entity_poly.entity_id
_entity_poly.type
_entity_poly.pdbx_seq_one_letter_code
_entity_poly.pdbx_strand_id
1 'polypeptide(L)'
;MANSEIIEKIRETLAEEFEIDIDLIQPEAPLMKTLELDSLDLVDMVVLVEHNFGFTLKAQDFAGIKTFQDFYDFIESRVNESK
;
A
#
# COMPACT_ATOMS: atom_id res chain seq x y z
N MET A 1 5.05 17.38 1.96
CA MET A 1 5.99 16.87 0.97
C MET A 1 5.99 15.35 0.96
N ALA A 2 5.82 14.76 -0.20
CA ALA A 2 5.77 13.31 -0.28
C ALA A 2 7.11 12.71 0.16
N ASN A 3 7.04 11.69 0.99
CA ASN A 3 8.24 11.02 1.45
C ASN A 3 8.62 9.94 0.44
N SER A 4 9.55 10.26 -0.42
CA SER A 4 9.94 9.34 -1.49
C SER A 4 10.51 8.02 -0.95
N GLU A 5 11.10 8.03 0.22
CA GLU A 5 11.60 6.81 0.84
C GLU A 5 10.48 5.86 1.19
N ILE A 6 9.38 6.40 1.71
CA ILE A 6 8.20 5.60 2.05
C ILE A 6 7.59 5.04 0.77
N ILE A 7 7.47 5.87 -0.24
CA ILE A 7 6.89 5.46 -1.52
C ILE A 7 7.72 4.35 -2.16
N GLU A 8 9.03 4.51 -2.16
CA GLU A 8 9.93 3.49 -2.70
C GLU A 8 9.80 2.18 -1.93
N LYS A 9 9.75 2.27 -0.61
CA LYS A 9 9.60 1.08 0.22
C LYS A 9 8.30 0.36 -0.07
N ILE A 10 7.22 1.10 -0.23
CA ILE A 10 5.91 0.53 -0.56
C ILE A 10 5.98 -0.20 -1.90
N ARG A 11 6.54 0.45 -2.91
CA ARG A 11 6.63 -0.14 -4.25
C ARG A 11 7.47 -1.41 -4.23
N GLU A 12 8.62 -1.37 -3.61
CA GLU A 12 9.51 -2.54 -3.53
C GLU A 12 8.84 -3.68 -2.77
N THR A 13 8.20 -3.35 -1.65
CA THR A 13 7.54 -4.35 -0.83
C THR A 13 6.42 -5.04 -1.59
N LEU A 14 5.59 -4.26 -2.26
CA LEU A 14 4.47 -4.81 -3.01
C LEU A 14 4.94 -5.61 -4.22
N ALA A 15 5.93 -5.12 -4.93
CA ALA A 15 6.46 -5.82 -6.09
C ALA A 15 7.03 -7.18 -5.69
N GLU A 16 7.72 -7.23 -4.56
CA GLU A 16 8.30 -8.46 -4.07
C GLU A 16 7.25 -9.44 -3.55
N GLU A 17 6.31 -8.92 -2.75
CA GLU A 17 5.28 -9.77 -2.15
C GLU A 17 4.32 -10.38 -3.17
N PHE A 18 3.95 -9.62 -4.18
CA PHE A 18 3.01 -10.06 -5.19
C PHE A 18 3.69 -10.55 -6.46
N GLU A 19 5.01 -10.54 -6.47
CA GLU A 19 5.82 -11.03 -7.60
C GLU A 19 5.43 -10.39 -8.92
N ILE A 20 5.34 -9.07 -8.92
CA ILE A 20 5.02 -8.28 -10.11
C ILE A 20 6.14 -7.28 -10.38
N ASP A 21 6.17 -6.76 -11.60
CA ASP A 21 7.13 -5.72 -11.94
C ASP A 21 6.82 -4.44 -11.20
N ILE A 22 7.84 -3.84 -10.62
CA ILE A 22 7.67 -2.57 -9.91
C ILE A 22 7.17 -1.47 -10.86
N ASP A 23 7.46 -1.61 -12.14
CA ASP A 23 7.01 -0.65 -13.15
C ASP A 23 5.49 -0.64 -13.34
N LEU A 24 4.82 -1.70 -12.91
CA LEU A 24 3.36 -1.76 -12.96
C LEU A 24 2.72 -0.95 -11.84
N ILE A 25 3.50 -0.63 -10.82
CA ILE A 25 3.01 0.12 -9.67
C ILE A 25 3.15 1.61 -9.94
N GLN A 26 2.15 2.16 -10.61
CA GLN A 26 2.09 3.56 -10.97
C GLN A 26 1.10 4.30 -10.07
N PRO A 27 1.33 5.58 -9.77
CA PRO A 27 0.45 6.30 -8.85
C PRO A 27 -1.01 6.33 -9.29
N GLU A 28 -1.26 6.42 -10.57
CA GLU A 28 -2.62 6.48 -11.10
C GLU A 28 -3.24 5.10 -11.38
N ALA A 29 -2.46 4.03 -11.24
CA ALA A 29 -2.95 2.68 -11.49
C ALA A 29 -3.86 2.21 -10.36
N PRO A 30 -4.91 1.45 -10.68
CA PRO A 30 -5.81 0.92 -9.63
C PRO A 30 -5.10 -0.14 -8.81
N LEU A 31 -5.07 0.07 -7.49
CA LEU A 31 -4.37 -0.82 -6.56
C LEU A 31 -4.89 -2.24 -6.62
N MET A 32 -6.19 -2.40 -6.39
CA MET A 32 -6.80 -3.73 -6.33
C MET A 32 -6.65 -4.50 -7.63
N LYS A 33 -6.82 -3.81 -8.73
CA LYS A 33 -6.77 -4.45 -10.05
C LYS A 33 -5.34 -4.83 -10.44
N THR A 34 -4.40 -3.94 -10.20
CA THR A 34 -3.01 -4.19 -10.55
C THR A 34 -2.42 -5.36 -9.77
N LEU A 35 -2.75 -5.43 -8.48
CA LEU A 35 -2.28 -6.51 -7.61
C LEU A 35 -3.21 -7.72 -7.64
N GLU A 36 -4.32 -7.62 -8.35
CA GLU A 36 -5.32 -8.68 -8.44
C GLU A 36 -5.81 -9.13 -7.06
N LEU A 37 -6.11 -8.14 -6.23
CA LEU A 37 -6.54 -8.39 -4.85
C LEU A 37 -8.03 -8.69 -4.77
N ASP A 38 -8.39 -9.62 -3.88
CA ASP A 38 -9.78 -9.86 -3.53
C ASP A 38 -9.92 -9.60 -2.02
N SER A 39 -11.09 -9.91 -1.47
CA SER A 39 -11.35 -9.62 -0.07
C SER A 39 -10.43 -10.36 0.90
N LEU A 40 -9.97 -11.54 0.51
CA LEU A 40 -9.03 -12.30 1.34
C LEU A 40 -7.64 -11.70 1.29
N ASP A 41 -7.26 -11.21 0.12
CA ASP A 41 -5.94 -10.59 -0.06
C ASP A 41 -5.81 -9.29 0.73
N LEU A 42 -6.93 -8.61 0.97
CA LEU A 42 -6.92 -7.39 1.78
C LEU A 42 -6.43 -7.67 3.20
N VAL A 43 -6.78 -8.82 3.74
CA VAL A 43 -6.31 -9.21 5.07
C VAL A 43 -4.80 -9.36 5.06
N ASP A 44 -4.27 -9.97 4.00
CA ASP A 44 -2.83 -10.13 3.84
C ASP A 44 -2.14 -8.77 3.72
N MET A 45 -2.79 -7.83 3.03
CA MET A 45 -2.26 -6.47 2.89
C MET A 45 -2.18 -5.77 4.25
N VAL A 46 -3.19 -5.98 5.10
CA VAL A 46 -3.19 -5.40 6.44
C VAL A 46 -1.98 -5.90 7.22
N VAL A 47 -1.75 -7.21 7.19
CA VAL A 47 -0.62 -7.82 7.89
C VAL A 47 0.71 -7.31 7.32
N LEU A 48 0.78 -7.24 6.00
CA LEU A 48 1.99 -6.78 5.32
C LEU A 48 2.37 -5.36 5.74
N VAL A 49 1.40 -4.45 5.75
CA VAL A 49 1.63 -3.06 6.12
C VAL A 49 2.00 -2.96 7.59
N GLU A 50 1.31 -3.71 8.44
CA GLU A 50 1.60 -3.70 9.88
C GLU A 50 3.03 -4.16 10.14
N HIS A 51 3.45 -5.21 9.45
CA HIS A 51 4.78 -5.77 9.62
C HIS A 51 5.88 -4.83 9.12
N ASN A 52 5.65 -4.17 7.99
CA ASN A 52 6.66 -3.33 7.37
C ASN A 52 6.69 -1.89 7.85
N PHE A 53 5.56 -1.37 8.28
CA PHE A 53 5.44 0.05 8.65
C PHE A 53 5.10 0.28 10.12
N GLY A 54 4.73 -0.78 10.83
CA GLY A 54 4.54 -0.72 12.27
C GLY A 54 3.25 -0.10 12.76
N PHE A 55 2.24 0.01 11.92
CA PHE A 55 0.93 0.47 12.36
C PHE A 55 -0.15 -0.45 11.83
N THR A 56 -1.27 -0.49 12.54
CA THR A 56 -2.39 -1.36 12.16
C THR A 56 -3.42 -0.61 11.33
N LEU A 57 -3.87 -1.21 10.24
CA LEU A 57 -4.98 -0.69 9.48
C LEU A 57 -6.02 -1.81 9.29
N LYS A 58 -7.18 -1.44 8.83
CA LYS A 58 -8.28 -2.38 8.68
C LYS A 58 -8.62 -2.56 7.20
N ALA A 59 -9.23 -3.70 6.87
CA ALA A 59 -9.65 -3.95 5.50
C ALA A 59 -10.58 -2.85 4.99
N GLN A 60 -11.42 -2.30 5.87
CA GLN A 60 -12.33 -1.23 5.50
C GLN A 60 -11.61 0.06 5.08
N ASP A 61 -10.38 0.22 5.52
CA ASP A 61 -9.57 1.39 5.13
C ASP A 61 -9.27 1.36 3.63
N PHE A 62 -9.24 0.17 3.06
CA PHE A 62 -8.99 0.02 1.63
C PHE A 62 -10.20 0.44 0.77
N ALA A 63 -11.36 0.57 1.38
CA ALA A 63 -12.55 1.00 0.65
C ALA A 63 -12.37 2.39 0.03
N GLY A 64 -11.56 3.22 0.67
CA GLY A 64 -11.28 4.56 0.16
C GLY A 64 -10.02 4.64 -0.68
N ILE A 65 -9.30 3.54 -0.80
CA ILE A 65 -8.04 3.51 -1.55
C ILE A 65 -8.30 2.89 -2.92
N LYS A 66 -8.26 3.71 -3.95
CA LYS A 66 -8.53 3.25 -5.31
C LYS A 66 -7.26 3.06 -6.12
N THR A 67 -6.29 3.97 -5.95
CA THR A 67 -5.04 3.94 -6.70
C THR A 67 -3.86 3.80 -5.75
N PHE A 68 -2.70 3.55 -6.31
CA PHE A 68 -1.49 3.49 -5.50
C PHE A 68 -1.20 4.84 -4.84
N GLN A 69 -1.52 5.94 -5.52
CA GLN A 69 -1.34 7.27 -4.94
C GLN A 69 -2.16 7.42 -3.65
N ASP A 70 -3.40 6.96 -3.68
CA ASP A 70 -4.27 6.98 -2.50
C ASP A 70 -3.65 6.16 -1.37
N PHE A 71 -3.05 5.04 -1.72
CA PHE A 71 -2.40 4.16 -0.76
C PHE A 71 -1.17 4.85 -0.14
N TYR A 72 -0.38 5.51 -0.96
CA TYR A 72 0.80 6.24 -0.47
C TYR A 72 0.38 7.35 0.48
N ASP A 73 -0.64 8.11 0.12
CA ASP A 73 -1.14 9.19 0.95
C ASP A 73 -1.64 8.67 2.30
N PHE A 74 -2.33 7.54 2.26
CA PHE A 74 -2.84 6.93 3.48
C PHE A 74 -1.69 6.51 4.41
N ILE A 75 -0.69 5.83 3.87
CA ILE A 75 0.45 5.37 4.66
C ILE A 75 1.25 6.55 5.20
N GLU A 76 1.50 7.57 4.39
CA GLU A 76 2.22 8.76 4.85
C GLU A 76 1.50 9.43 6.02
N SER A 77 0.18 9.54 5.90
CA SER A 77 -0.64 10.14 6.94
C SER A 77 -0.52 9.35 8.25
N ARG A 78 -0.58 8.03 8.17
CA ARG A 78 -0.47 7.19 9.35
C ARG A 78 0.91 7.23 9.98
N VAL A 79 1.95 7.20 9.15
CA VAL A 79 3.32 7.28 9.65
C VAL A 79 3.57 8.61 10.34
N ASN A 80 3.05 9.69 9.77
CA ASN A 80 3.20 11.02 10.38
C ASN A 80 2.45 11.13 11.70
N GLU A 81 1.28 10.51 11.79
CA GLU A 81 0.50 10.50 13.02
C GLU A 81 1.18 9.71 14.14
N SER A 82 1.98 8.72 13.76
CA SER A 82 2.65 7.85 14.73
C SER A 82 3.83 8.52 15.43
N LYS A 83 4.22 9.67 14.98
CA LYS A 83 5.36 10.39 15.58
C LYS A 83 4.96 11.30 16.73
#